data_2c8285f569013d7f5a4fff11f2b3dc4e
#
_entry.id   2c8285f569013d7f5a4fff11f2b3dc4e
#
_cell.length_a   1.000
_cell.length_b   1.000
_cell.length_c   1.000
_cell.angle_alpha   90.00
_cell.angle_beta   90.00
_cell.angle_gamma   90.00
#
_symmetry.space_group_name_H-M   'P 1'
#
loop_
_entity.id
_entity.type
_entity.pdbx_description
1 polymer ?
#
loop_
_entity_poly.entity_id
_entity_poly.type
_entity_poly.pdbx_seq_one_letter_code
_entity_poly.pdbx_strand_id
1 'polypeptide(L)'
;MLFRSTGYKLPDEVENEIEVYIDNDCAGIELKTGAEVGRVYRRDDGLQDYVDHLYESIHGDLTGLRVCIDCANGASAAVAQKLFPRLGADCTFIGIEPDGQNINKGVGSTHLDNLKKAVVEGGFDCGIAFDGDADRCLACDEKGAEIDGDKIIALVAKDMKDRGRLDGNTAVVTVMSNLGFMKYMQSIGIDTARTAVGDRYVLEEMRARGYAIGGEQSGHVIFLHHSTTGDGELTAGKLLKLLARKHREEEIGRAHV
;
A
#
# COMPACT_ATOMS: atom_id res chain seq x y z
N MET A 1 -10.26 8.35 8.51
CA MET A 1 -8.91 8.69 9.02
C MET A 1 -8.69 10.19 8.91
N LEU A 2 -8.15 10.84 9.94
CA LEU A 2 -7.93 12.29 9.97
C LEU A 2 -6.42 12.61 9.90
N PHE A 3 -6.03 13.55 9.03
CA PHE A 3 -4.64 13.96 8.85
C PHE A 3 -4.45 15.46 9.15
N ARG A 4 -3.26 15.78 9.68
CA ARG A 4 -2.80 17.17 9.84
C ARG A 4 -2.28 17.73 8.52
N SER A 5 -2.13 19.07 8.44
CA SER A 5 -1.48 19.76 7.33
C SER A 5 -0.04 19.28 7.05
N THR A 6 0.58 18.60 8.00
CA THR A 6 1.90 17.97 7.84
C THR A 6 1.85 16.60 7.17
N GLY A 7 0.67 16.07 6.81
CA GLY A 7 0.48 14.75 6.21
C GLY A 7 0.50 13.57 7.20
N TYR A 8 0.60 13.84 8.52
CA TYR A 8 0.54 12.80 9.55
C TYR A 8 -0.84 12.73 10.18
N LYS A 9 -1.19 11.55 10.72
CA LYS A 9 -2.43 11.35 11.51
C LYS A 9 -2.52 12.32 12.68
N LEU A 10 -3.73 12.63 13.12
CA LEU A 10 -3.95 13.44 14.32
C LEU A 10 -3.39 12.72 15.55
N PRO A 11 -2.90 13.47 16.56
CA PRO A 11 -2.60 12.90 17.87
C PRO A 11 -3.89 12.47 18.59
N ASP A 12 -3.79 11.47 19.49
CA ASP A 12 -4.95 10.97 20.25
C ASP A 12 -5.63 12.07 21.07
N GLU A 13 -4.87 13.03 21.58
CA GLU A 13 -5.41 14.14 22.35
C GLU A 13 -6.40 14.96 21.51
N VAL A 14 -6.07 15.21 20.24
CA VAL A 14 -6.95 15.96 19.31
C VAL A 14 -8.13 15.12 18.87
N GLU A 15 -7.93 13.82 18.64
CA GLU A 15 -9.03 12.89 18.30
C GLU A 15 -10.03 12.80 19.47
N ASN A 16 -9.55 12.67 20.71
CA ASN A 16 -10.38 12.69 21.91
C ASN A 16 -11.14 14.02 22.08
N GLU A 17 -10.51 15.17 21.81
CA GLU A 17 -11.20 16.47 21.82
C GLU A 17 -12.33 16.54 20.79
N ILE A 18 -12.11 15.98 19.60
CA ILE A 18 -13.14 15.90 18.55
C ILE A 18 -14.29 14.99 18.98
N GLU A 19 -13.99 13.82 19.58
CA GLU A 19 -15.01 12.89 20.10
C GLU A 19 -15.86 13.55 21.17
N VAL A 20 -15.23 14.19 22.17
CA VAL A 20 -15.94 14.94 23.22
C VAL A 20 -16.83 16.04 22.65
N TYR A 21 -16.34 16.72 21.60
CA TYR A 21 -17.12 17.74 20.90
C TYR A 21 -18.35 17.16 20.21
N ILE A 22 -18.21 16.00 19.52
CA ILE A 22 -19.32 15.29 18.86
C ILE A 22 -20.33 14.80 19.90
N ASP A 23 -19.86 14.19 20.99
CA ASP A 23 -20.72 13.65 22.07
C ASP A 23 -21.54 14.73 22.78
N ASN A 24 -21.09 15.98 22.74
CA ASN A 24 -21.82 17.14 23.23
C ASN A 24 -22.68 17.84 22.15
N ASP A 25 -23.17 17.09 21.15
CA ASP A 25 -24.00 17.60 20.06
C ASP A 25 -23.37 18.81 19.32
N CYS A 26 -22.05 18.82 19.21
CA CYS A 26 -21.28 19.93 18.62
C CYS A 26 -21.55 21.29 19.30
N ALA A 27 -21.90 21.29 20.57
CA ALA A 27 -22.13 22.50 21.35
C ALA A 27 -20.84 23.32 21.52
N GLY A 28 -20.96 24.64 21.47
CA GLY A 28 -19.83 25.55 21.70
C GLY A 28 -19.13 26.05 20.44
N ILE A 29 -19.46 25.54 19.24
CA ILE A 29 -19.04 26.13 17.98
C ILE A 29 -20.13 27.06 17.44
N GLU A 30 -19.77 28.32 17.26
CA GLU A 30 -20.65 29.29 16.61
C GLU A 30 -20.75 28.98 15.11
N LEU A 31 -21.97 28.62 14.66
CA LEU A 31 -22.21 28.38 13.24
C LEU A 31 -22.12 29.70 12.47
N LYS A 32 -21.24 29.74 11.47
CA LYS A 32 -21.06 30.89 10.60
C LYS A 32 -22.20 30.99 9.58
N THR A 33 -22.59 32.21 9.23
CA THR A 33 -23.66 32.49 8.27
C THR A 33 -23.22 33.55 7.22
N GLY A 34 -23.95 33.63 6.12
CA GLY A 34 -23.72 34.64 5.08
C GLY A 34 -22.31 34.55 4.48
N ALA A 35 -21.57 35.65 4.48
CA ALA A 35 -20.26 35.73 3.88
C ALA A 35 -19.14 35.01 4.64
N GLU A 36 -19.39 34.60 5.88
CA GLU A 36 -18.45 33.89 6.73
C GLU A 36 -18.51 32.36 6.52
N VAL A 37 -19.49 31.85 5.79
CA VAL A 37 -19.57 30.43 5.44
C VAL A 37 -18.40 30.07 4.51
N GLY A 38 -17.72 28.97 4.80
CA GLY A 38 -16.63 28.46 3.98
C GLY A 38 -17.06 28.18 2.54
N ARG A 39 -16.09 28.09 1.64
CA ARG A 39 -16.31 27.81 0.21
C ARG A 39 -15.73 26.46 -0.15
N VAL A 40 -16.38 25.79 -1.09
CA VAL A 40 -15.87 24.55 -1.70
C VAL A 40 -15.09 24.93 -2.97
N TYR A 41 -13.84 24.51 -3.03
CA TYR A 41 -13.02 24.61 -4.23
C TYR A 41 -12.82 23.21 -4.79
N ARG A 42 -13.16 23.01 -6.08
CA ARG A 42 -12.86 21.78 -6.78
C ARG A 42 -11.42 21.83 -7.30
N ARG A 43 -10.72 20.73 -7.15
CA ARG A 43 -9.38 20.51 -7.71
C ARG A 43 -9.44 19.28 -8.61
N ASP A 44 -9.46 19.50 -9.93
CA ASP A 44 -9.65 18.43 -10.93
C ASP A 44 -8.34 17.70 -11.27
N ASP A 45 -7.19 18.28 -10.91
CA ASP A 45 -5.83 17.75 -11.15
C ASP A 45 -5.30 16.82 -10.04
N GLY A 46 -5.98 16.73 -8.89
CA GLY A 46 -5.50 15.97 -7.74
C GLY A 46 -5.23 14.48 -8.02
N LEU A 47 -6.06 13.84 -8.83
CA LEU A 47 -5.84 12.46 -9.25
C LEU A 47 -4.54 12.33 -10.07
N GLN A 48 -4.30 13.25 -11.00
CA GLN A 48 -3.12 13.21 -11.85
C GLN A 48 -1.86 13.50 -11.04
N ASP A 49 -1.90 14.46 -10.13
CA ASP A 49 -0.78 14.77 -9.23
C ASP A 49 -0.37 13.55 -8.41
N TYR A 50 -1.35 12.79 -7.90
CA TYR A 50 -1.07 11.58 -7.14
C TYR A 50 -0.50 10.46 -8.02
N VAL A 51 -1.04 10.23 -9.21
CA VAL A 51 -0.49 9.27 -10.18
C VAL A 51 0.95 9.63 -10.55
N ASP A 52 1.25 10.91 -10.76
CA ASP A 52 2.60 11.39 -11.08
C ASP A 52 3.56 11.18 -9.90
N HIS A 53 3.13 11.48 -8.67
CA HIS A 53 3.89 11.20 -7.45
C HIS A 53 4.22 9.72 -7.31
N LEU A 54 3.24 8.83 -7.52
CA LEU A 54 3.46 7.38 -7.45
C LEU A 54 4.40 6.90 -8.55
N TYR A 55 4.21 7.38 -9.79
CA TYR A 55 5.07 7.04 -10.92
C TYR A 55 6.53 7.38 -10.64
N GLU A 56 6.80 8.60 -10.15
CA GLU A 56 8.13 9.03 -9.75
C GLU A 56 8.68 8.25 -8.54
N SER A 57 7.85 7.99 -7.54
CA SER A 57 8.24 7.25 -6.33
C SER A 57 8.58 5.79 -6.62
N ILE A 58 7.84 5.12 -7.49
CA ILE A 58 8.08 3.74 -7.91
C ILE A 58 9.33 3.71 -8.79
N HIS A 59 9.43 4.62 -9.76
CA HIS A 59 10.54 4.72 -10.70
C HIS A 59 10.94 3.36 -11.27
N GLY A 60 9.99 2.69 -11.93
CA GLY A 60 10.11 1.32 -12.41
C GLY A 60 9.59 1.14 -13.83
N ASP A 61 10.03 0.06 -14.45
CA ASP A 61 9.53 -0.46 -15.72
C ASP A 61 8.95 -1.84 -15.46
N LEU A 62 7.65 -1.99 -15.68
CA LEU A 62 6.87 -3.22 -15.48
C LEU A 62 6.60 -3.97 -16.79
N THR A 63 7.25 -3.56 -17.88
CA THR A 63 7.08 -4.20 -19.19
C THR A 63 7.38 -5.69 -19.11
N GLY A 64 6.49 -6.50 -19.70
CA GLY A 64 6.55 -7.95 -19.70
C GLY A 64 5.77 -8.63 -18.57
N LEU A 65 5.30 -7.89 -17.56
CA LEU A 65 4.41 -8.45 -16.53
C LEU A 65 2.94 -8.37 -16.94
N ARG A 66 2.24 -9.49 -16.78
CA ARG A 66 0.77 -9.62 -16.88
C ARG A 66 0.20 -9.70 -15.47
N VAL A 67 -0.57 -8.68 -15.09
CA VAL A 67 -1.04 -8.50 -13.71
C VAL A 67 -2.57 -8.41 -13.66
N CYS A 68 -3.20 -9.18 -12.78
CA CYS A 68 -4.60 -8.99 -12.43
C CYS A 68 -4.68 -8.11 -11.17
N ILE A 69 -5.44 -7.01 -11.23
CA ILE A 69 -5.52 -6.02 -10.15
C ILE A 69 -6.96 -5.88 -9.67
N ASP A 70 -7.18 -6.17 -8.39
CA ASP A 70 -8.47 -6.01 -7.71
C ASP A 70 -8.48 -4.70 -6.92
N CYS A 71 -9.31 -3.76 -7.36
CA CYS A 71 -9.45 -2.43 -6.76
C CYS A 71 -10.57 -2.34 -5.71
N ALA A 72 -11.13 -3.46 -5.25
CA ALA A 72 -12.13 -3.52 -4.17
C ALA A 72 -13.40 -2.67 -4.39
N ASN A 73 -13.69 -2.23 -5.62
CA ASN A 73 -14.67 -1.16 -5.90
C ASN A 73 -14.43 0.09 -5.02
N GLY A 74 -13.18 0.40 -4.75
CA GLY A 74 -12.74 1.43 -3.82
C GLY A 74 -11.96 2.57 -4.46
N ALA A 75 -11.19 3.26 -3.62
CA ALA A 75 -10.43 4.46 -4.00
C ALA A 75 -9.35 4.19 -5.06
N SER A 76 -8.75 3.00 -5.06
CA SER A 76 -7.70 2.62 -6.03
C SER A 76 -8.19 2.52 -7.48
N ALA A 77 -9.50 2.35 -7.73
CA ALA A 77 -10.01 2.08 -9.07
C ALA A 77 -9.56 3.12 -10.13
N ALA A 78 -9.63 4.40 -9.78
CA ALA A 78 -9.26 5.48 -10.72
C ALA A 78 -7.72 5.63 -10.88
N VAL A 79 -6.96 5.37 -9.82
CA VAL A 79 -5.50 5.51 -9.80
C VAL A 79 -4.83 4.34 -10.49
N ALA A 80 -5.17 3.11 -10.10
CA ALA A 80 -4.54 1.89 -10.60
C ALA A 80 -4.66 1.77 -12.13
N GLN A 81 -5.83 2.10 -12.70
CA GLN A 81 -6.06 2.07 -14.15
C GLN A 81 -5.19 3.05 -14.95
N LYS A 82 -4.67 4.11 -14.31
CA LYS A 82 -3.73 5.07 -14.93
C LYS A 82 -2.27 4.72 -14.66
N LEU A 83 -1.98 4.32 -13.42
CA LEU A 83 -0.61 4.13 -12.94
C LEU A 83 0.08 2.91 -13.53
N PHE A 84 -0.51 1.71 -13.38
CA PHE A 84 0.17 0.47 -13.74
C PHE A 84 0.36 0.28 -15.25
N PRO A 85 -0.59 0.64 -16.15
CA PRO A 85 -0.33 0.67 -17.58
C PRO A 85 0.73 1.70 -17.98
N ARG A 86 0.77 2.87 -17.32
CA ARG A 86 1.81 3.87 -17.55
C ARG A 86 3.21 3.37 -17.14
N LEU A 87 3.29 2.48 -16.15
CA LEU A 87 4.53 1.81 -15.76
C LEU A 87 4.90 0.64 -16.70
N GLY A 88 4.05 0.30 -17.68
CA GLY A 88 4.33 -0.70 -18.71
C GLY A 88 3.75 -2.10 -18.44
N ALA A 89 2.98 -2.31 -17.37
CA ALA A 89 2.35 -3.59 -17.10
C ALA A 89 1.16 -3.85 -18.03
N ASP A 90 0.98 -5.12 -18.45
CA ASP A 90 -0.25 -5.62 -19.08
C ASP A 90 -1.25 -5.97 -17.99
N CYS A 91 -2.26 -5.09 -17.82
CA CYS A 91 -3.16 -5.12 -16.66
C CYS A 91 -4.57 -5.55 -17.03
N THR A 92 -5.13 -6.47 -16.26
CA THR A 92 -6.57 -6.72 -16.17
C THR A 92 -7.07 -6.25 -14.81
N PHE A 93 -8.19 -5.53 -14.79
CA PHE A 93 -8.74 -4.94 -13.57
C PHE A 93 -10.06 -5.61 -13.20
N ILE A 94 -10.25 -5.88 -11.92
CA ILE A 94 -11.53 -6.30 -11.31
C ILE A 94 -11.85 -5.37 -10.14
N GLY A 95 -13.11 -5.33 -9.72
CA GLY A 95 -13.52 -4.43 -8.62
C GLY A 95 -13.30 -2.94 -8.94
N ILE A 96 -13.65 -2.50 -10.16
CA ILE A 96 -13.43 -1.12 -10.66
C ILE A 96 -14.72 -0.33 -10.91
N GLU A 97 -15.86 -0.84 -10.48
CA GLU A 97 -17.17 -0.22 -10.70
C GLU A 97 -17.83 0.16 -9.37
N PRO A 98 -17.31 1.17 -8.65
CA PRO A 98 -17.88 1.60 -7.37
C PRO A 98 -19.29 2.18 -7.56
N ASP A 99 -20.27 1.64 -6.83
CA ASP A 99 -21.66 2.12 -6.83
C ASP A 99 -22.06 2.78 -5.49
N GLY A 100 -21.11 2.93 -4.55
CA GLY A 100 -21.35 3.46 -3.21
C GLY A 100 -21.84 2.45 -2.18
N GLN A 101 -22.11 1.18 -2.58
CA GLN A 101 -22.60 0.12 -1.70
C GLN A 101 -21.80 -1.20 -1.84
N ASN A 102 -20.99 -1.33 -2.87
CA ASN A 102 -20.28 -2.57 -3.24
C ASN A 102 -18.79 -2.59 -2.84
N ILE A 103 -18.30 -1.58 -2.15
CA ILE A 103 -16.92 -1.52 -1.67
C ILE A 103 -16.58 -2.76 -0.80
N ASN A 104 -15.46 -3.43 -1.10
CA ASN A 104 -15.01 -4.67 -0.43
C ASN A 104 -16.01 -5.85 -0.50
N LYS A 105 -17.07 -5.77 -1.30
CA LYS A 105 -18.09 -6.81 -1.35
C LYS A 105 -17.65 -8.00 -2.20
N GLY A 106 -17.02 -8.98 -1.56
CA GLY A 106 -16.47 -10.18 -2.22
C GLY A 106 -15.30 -9.90 -3.15
N VAL A 107 -14.66 -8.74 -3.00
CA VAL A 107 -13.48 -8.28 -3.76
C VAL A 107 -12.48 -7.60 -2.81
N GLY A 108 -11.29 -7.36 -3.32
CA GLY A 108 -10.23 -6.67 -2.60
C GLY A 108 -9.42 -7.54 -1.65
N SER A 109 -8.53 -6.93 -0.87
CA SER A 109 -7.54 -7.62 -0.03
C SER A 109 -8.14 -8.48 1.08
N THR A 110 -9.41 -8.23 1.45
CA THR A 110 -10.14 -9.05 2.44
C THR A 110 -10.85 -10.26 1.84
N HIS A 111 -10.91 -10.37 0.50
CA HIS A 111 -11.61 -11.42 -0.23
C HIS A 111 -10.83 -11.84 -1.48
N LEU A 112 -9.68 -12.49 -1.31
CA LEU A 112 -8.74 -12.82 -2.38
C LEU A 112 -9.18 -13.94 -3.33
N ASP A 113 -10.24 -14.68 -3.04
CA ASP A 113 -10.61 -15.89 -3.80
C ASP A 113 -10.88 -15.59 -5.29
N ASN A 114 -11.59 -14.48 -5.57
CA ASN A 114 -11.87 -14.06 -6.95
C ASN A 114 -10.59 -13.67 -7.69
N LEU A 115 -9.69 -12.94 -7.04
CA LEU A 115 -8.40 -12.58 -7.61
C LEU A 115 -7.55 -13.82 -7.89
N LYS A 116 -7.39 -14.72 -6.91
CA LYS A 116 -6.62 -15.96 -7.03
C LYS A 116 -7.11 -16.82 -8.21
N LYS A 117 -8.45 -16.95 -8.33
CA LYS A 117 -9.07 -17.66 -9.44
C LYS A 117 -8.78 -16.98 -10.77
N ALA A 118 -8.96 -15.66 -10.87
CA ALA A 118 -8.70 -14.91 -12.10
C ALA A 118 -7.23 -15.03 -12.52
N VAL A 119 -6.29 -14.97 -11.59
CA VAL A 119 -4.85 -15.11 -11.87
C VAL A 119 -4.54 -16.48 -12.47
N VAL A 120 -5.01 -17.55 -11.86
CA VAL A 120 -4.74 -18.92 -12.34
C VAL A 120 -5.40 -19.20 -13.69
N GLU A 121 -6.68 -18.87 -13.84
CA GLU A 121 -7.44 -19.10 -15.08
C GLU A 121 -6.98 -18.22 -16.23
N GLY A 122 -6.58 -16.98 -15.94
CA GLY A 122 -6.11 -16.02 -16.94
C GLY A 122 -4.62 -16.15 -17.29
N GLY A 123 -3.87 -16.96 -16.54
CA GLY A 123 -2.42 -17.14 -16.72
C GLY A 123 -1.64 -15.85 -16.49
N PHE A 124 -2.02 -15.08 -15.46
CA PHE A 124 -1.29 -13.87 -15.05
C PHE A 124 -0.04 -14.26 -14.23
N ASP A 125 0.98 -13.42 -14.28
CA ASP A 125 2.22 -13.64 -13.52
C ASP A 125 2.00 -13.43 -12.02
N CYS A 126 1.06 -12.54 -11.66
CA CYS A 126 0.64 -12.31 -10.28
C CYS A 126 -0.70 -11.58 -10.20
N GLY A 127 -1.27 -11.54 -9.00
CA GLY A 127 -2.43 -10.73 -8.66
C GLY A 127 -2.11 -9.73 -7.56
N ILE A 128 -2.72 -8.55 -7.64
CA ILE A 128 -2.66 -7.49 -6.63
C ILE A 128 -4.08 -7.20 -6.15
N ALA A 129 -4.28 -7.04 -4.85
CA ALA A 129 -5.54 -6.63 -4.26
C ALA A 129 -5.34 -5.47 -3.29
N PHE A 130 -6.16 -4.44 -3.48
CA PHE A 130 -6.27 -3.32 -2.54
C PHE A 130 -7.48 -3.52 -1.62
N ASP A 131 -7.56 -2.77 -0.54
CA ASP A 131 -8.80 -2.61 0.22
C ASP A 131 -9.56 -1.34 -0.22
N GLY A 132 -10.66 -1.06 0.44
CA GLY A 132 -11.58 -0.02 -0.01
C GLY A 132 -11.03 1.39 -0.03
N ASP A 133 -10.17 1.76 0.91
CA ASP A 133 -9.48 3.05 1.00
C ASP A 133 -8.04 3.02 0.47
N ALA A 134 -7.62 1.86 -0.08
CA ALA A 134 -6.37 1.66 -0.78
C ALA A 134 -5.08 1.88 0.05
N ASP A 135 -5.18 1.81 1.37
CA ASP A 135 -4.03 1.91 2.25
C ASP A 135 -3.30 0.58 2.46
N ARG A 136 -3.91 -0.54 2.00
CA ARG A 136 -3.38 -1.91 2.06
C ARG A 136 -3.20 -2.51 0.68
N CYS A 137 -2.19 -3.38 0.58
CA CYS A 137 -1.93 -4.19 -0.59
C CYS A 137 -1.60 -5.63 -0.18
N LEU A 138 -2.36 -6.58 -0.70
CA LEU A 138 -2.01 -7.99 -0.69
C LEU A 138 -1.80 -8.48 -2.11
N ALA A 139 -1.17 -9.65 -2.28
CA ALA A 139 -0.92 -10.20 -3.60
C ALA A 139 -1.12 -11.72 -3.62
N CYS A 140 -1.12 -12.30 -4.82
CA CYS A 140 -0.95 -13.73 -5.01
C CYS A 140 0.02 -13.99 -6.19
N ASP A 141 0.69 -15.13 -6.14
CA ASP A 141 1.56 -15.60 -7.21
C ASP A 141 0.76 -16.22 -8.38
N GLU A 142 1.47 -16.67 -9.41
CA GLU A 142 0.89 -17.30 -10.61
C GLU A 142 0.11 -18.59 -10.34
N LYS A 143 0.24 -19.15 -9.15
CA LYS A 143 -0.49 -20.36 -8.69
C LYS A 143 -1.64 -20.03 -7.76
N GLY A 144 -1.88 -18.75 -7.49
CA GLY A 144 -2.88 -18.29 -6.54
C GLY A 144 -2.46 -18.40 -5.07
N ALA A 145 -1.18 -18.66 -4.77
CA ALA A 145 -0.70 -18.68 -3.39
C ALA A 145 -0.56 -17.25 -2.86
N GLU A 146 -1.11 -17.01 -1.68
CA GLU A 146 -1.18 -15.69 -1.06
C GLU A 146 0.19 -15.13 -0.66
N ILE A 147 0.40 -13.87 -0.97
CA ILE A 147 1.55 -13.07 -0.57
C ILE A 147 1.00 -11.95 0.34
N ASP A 148 1.10 -12.18 1.65
CA ASP A 148 0.65 -11.27 2.69
C ASP A 148 1.64 -10.11 2.93
N GLY A 149 1.27 -9.17 3.81
CA GLY A 149 2.10 -8.01 4.13
C GLY A 149 3.48 -8.39 4.67
N ASP A 150 3.59 -9.45 5.46
CA ASP A 150 4.89 -9.93 5.95
C ASP A 150 5.80 -10.35 4.79
N LYS A 151 5.27 -11.09 3.81
CA LYS A 151 6.04 -11.51 2.62
C LYS A 151 6.41 -10.31 1.76
N ILE A 152 5.51 -9.35 1.58
CA ILE A 152 5.77 -8.11 0.82
C ILE A 152 6.91 -7.32 1.49
N ILE A 153 6.82 -7.09 2.79
CA ILE A 153 7.86 -6.39 3.58
C ILE A 153 9.20 -7.12 3.45
N ALA A 154 9.20 -8.46 3.59
CA ALA A 154 10.42 -9.26 3.49
C ALA A 154 11.09 -9.13 2.11
N LEU A 155 10.32 -9.25 1.04
CA LEU A 155 10.82 -9.14 -0.34
C LEU A 155 11.40 -7.75 -0.63
N VAL A 156 10.67 -6.70 -0.26
CA VAL A 156 11.10 -5.34 -0.53
C VAL A 156 12.26 -4.92 0.36
N ALA A 157 12.24 -5.27 1.66
CA ALA A 157 13.35 -4.98 2.57
C ALA A 157 14.65 -5.68 2.12
N LYS A 158 14.55 -6.92 1.62
CA LYS A 158 15.70 -7.61 1.03
C LYS A 158 16.26 -6.85 -0.18
N ASP A 159 15.42 -6.42 -1.12
CA ASP A 159 15.86 -5.63 -2.26
C ASP A 159 16.48 -4.29 -1.84
N MET A 160 15.89 -3.62 -0.85
CA MET A 160 16.44 -2.38 -0.29
C MET A 160 17.81 -2.61 0.34
N LYS A 161 17.99 -3.71 1.09
CA LYS A 161 19.30 -4.09 1.66
C LYS A 161 20.32 -4.35 0.57
N ASP A 162 20.00 -5.18 -0.42
CA ASP A 162 20.90 -5.54 -1.52
C ASP A 162 21.37 -4.30 -2.31
N ARG A 163 20.59 -3.21 -2.26
CA ARG A 163 20.91 -1.91 -2.90
C ARG A 163 21.50 -0.88 -1.93
N GLY A 164 21.72 -1.21 -0.67
CA GLY A 164 22.22 -0.28 0.35
C GLY A 164 21.25 0.85 0.68
N ARG A 165 19.92 0.59 0.61
CA ARG A 165 18.86 1.56 0.86
C ARG A 165 17.98 1.21 2.06
N LEU A 166 18.32 0.16 2.82
CA LEU A 166 17.61 -0.22 4.02
C LEU A 166 18.26 0.48 5.22
N ASP A 167 17.73 1.63 5.60
CA ASP A 167 18.26 2.44 6.69
C ASP A 167 18.25 1.66 8.00
N GLY A 168 19.38 1.72 8.73
CA GLY A 168 19.59 0.95 9.95
C GLY A 168 19.56 -0.56 9.75
N ASN A 169 19.53 -1.07 8.49
CA ASN A 169 19.38 -2.49 8.16
C ASN A 169 18.18 -3.16 8.88
N THR A 170 17.10 -2.39 9.09
CA THR A 170 15.97 -2.78 9.93
C THR A 170 14.64 -2.55 9.21
N ALA A 171 13.70 -3.50 9.37
CA ALA A 171 12.28 -3.33 9.03
C ALA A 171 11.45 -3.25 10.32
N VAL A 172 10.47 -2.35 10.36
CA VAL A 172 9.56 -2.19 11.50
C VAL A 172 8.27 -2.96 11.24
N VAL A 173 7.87 -3.80 12.20
CA VAL A 173 6.65 -4.61 12.09
C VAL A 173 5.92 -4.66 13.44
N THR A 174 4.69 -5.15 13.44
CA THR A 174 3.94 -5.33 14.68
C THR A 174 4.23 -6.68 15.33
N VAL A 175 3.77 -6.86 16.56
CA VAL A 175 3.84 -8.15 17.28
C VAL A 175 3.01 -9.24 16.60
N MET A 176 2.17 -8.91 15.62
CA MET A 176 1.35 -9.86 14.84
C MET A 176 2.11 -10.52 13.70
N SER A 177 3.27 -10.00 13.30
CA SER A 177 4.09 -10.62 12.25
C SER A 177 4.48 -12.05 12.60
N ASN A 178 4.40 -12.93 11.62
CA ASN A 178 4.57 -14.37 11.87
C ASN A 178 6.03 -14.76 12.17
N LEU A 179 6.19 -15.87 12.87
CA LEU A 179 7.52 -16.37 13.25
C LEU A 179 8.40 -16.72 12.04
N GLY A 180 7.77 -17.16 10.93
CA GLY A 180 8.48 -17.48 9.68
C GLY A 180 9.15 -16.24 9.09
N PHE A 181 8.43 -15.11 9.07
CA PHE A 181 8.97 -13.82 8.69
C PHE A 181 10.19 -13.45 9.54
N MET A 182 10.06 -13.50 10.87
CA MET A 182 11.15 -13.16 11.79
C MET A 182 12.41 -14.00 11.56
N LYS A 183 12.24 -15.31 11.39
CA LYS A 183 13.35 -16.24 11.10
C LYS A 183 13.99 -15.96 9.75
N TYR A 184 13.18 -15.67 8.74
CA TYR A 184 13.68 -15.33 7.41
C TYR A 184 14.51 -14.04 7.44
N MET A 185 13.98 -12.96 8.03
CA MET A 185 14.70 -11.69 8.16
C MET A 185 16.05 -11.86 8.86
N GLN A 186 16.06 -12.60 9.96
CA GLN A 186 17.29 -12.95 10.68
C GLN A 186 18.28 -13.73 9.79
N SER A 187 17.80 -14.71 9.01
CA SER A 187 18.65 -15.55 8.15
C SER A 187 19.33 -14.77 7.03
N ILE A 188 18.71 -13.67 6.58
CA ILE A 188 19.28 -12.75 5.58
C ILE A 188 19.97 -11.54 6.21
N GLY A 189 20.13 -11.53 7.55
CA GLY A 189 20.82 -10.51 8.31
C GLY A 189 20.12 -9.14 8.26
N ILE A 190 18.78 -9.12 8.26
CA ILE A 190 17.96 -7.92 8.44
C ILE A 190 17.38 -7.96 9.85
N ASP A 191 17.54 -6.86 10.59
CA ASP A 191 16.96 -6.70 11.91
C ASP A 191 15.48 -6.34 11.82
N THR A 192 14.73 -6.68 12.86
CA THR A 192 13.30 -6.35 12.96
C THR A 192 13.01 -5.59 14.25
N ALA A 193 12.46 -4.39 14.14
CA ALA A 193 11.90 -3.65 15.26
C ALA A 193 10.41 -4.00 15.38
N ARG A 194 9.96 -4.38 16.59
CA ARG A 194 8.57 -4.79 16.84
C ARG A 194 7.85 -3.77 17.67
N THR A 195 6.66 -3.39 17.24
CA THR A 195 5.76 -2.46 17.92
C THR A 195 4.47 -3.15 18.37
N ALA A 196 3.64 -2.45 19.13
CA ALA A 196 2.25 -2.81 19.33
C ALA A 196 1.50 -2.83 17.98
N VAL A 197 0.33 -3.46 17.95
CA VAL A 197 -0.57 -3.48 16.79
C VAL A 197 -1.11 -2.07 16.52
N GLY A 198 -1.01 -1.64 15.28
CA GLY A 198 -1.47 -0.34 14.80
C GLY A 198 -0.38 0.36 13.99
N ASP A 199 -0.75 0.80 12.80
CA ASP A 199 0.12 1.49 11.85
C ASP A 199 0.79 2.75 12.45
N ARG A 200 0.13 3.41 13.37
CA ARG A 200 0.65 4.56 14.11
C ARG A 200 1.94 4.21 14.86
N TYR A 201 1.95 3.09 15.60
CA TYR A 201 3.14 2.68 16.37
C TYR A 201 4.29 2.29 15.45
N VAL A 202 3.97 1.67 14.30
CA VAL A 202 4.95 1.37 13.25
C VAL A 202 5.58 2.67 12.75
N LEU A 203 4.76 3.66 12.38
CA LEU A 203 5.23 4.94 11.88
C LEU A 203 6.04 5.71 12.91
N GLU A 204 5.62 5.73 14.18
CA GLU A 204 6.34 6.39 15.28
C GLU A 204 7.74 5.80 15.45
N GLU A 205 7.88 4.47 15.47
CA GLU A 205 9.18 3.80 15.57
C GLU A 205 10.05 4.08 14.34
N MET A 206 9.47 4.01 13.12
CA MET A 206 10.19 4.36 11.91
C MET A 206 10.77 5.77 11.94
N ARG A 207 9.96 6.75 12.38
CA ARG A 207 10.39 8.16 12.47
C ARG A 207 11.45 8.38 13.55
N ALA A 208 11.27 7.75 14.72
CA ALA A 208 12.19 7.90 15.84
C ALA A 208 13.57 7.36 15.54
N ARG A 209 13.66 6.31 14.74
CA ARG A 209 14.91 5.62 14.39
C ARG A 209 15.43 5.90 12.97
N GLY A 210 14.62 6.54 12.13
CA GLY A 210 14.96 6.80 10.72
C GLY A 210 14.89 5.55 9.84
N TYR A 211 14.02 4.57 10.16
CA TYR A 211 13.88 3.36 9.37
C TYR A 211 13.05 3.61 8.11
N ALA A 212 13.44 3.01 6.99
CA ALA A 212 12.88 3.30 5.67
C ALA A 212 11.60 2.54 5.35
N ILE A 213 11.40 1.33 5.93
CA ILE A 213 10.25 0.46 5.66
C ILE A 213 9.67 -0.11 6.95
N GLY A 214 8.36 -0.17 7.02
CA GLY A 214 7.63 -0.84 8.08
C GLY A 214 6.21 -1.16 7.65
N GLY A 215 5.50 -1.95 8.45
CA GLY A 215 4.11 -2.28 8.15
C GLY A 215 3.56 -3.43 8.94
N GLU A 216 2.44 -3.96 8.45
CA GLU A 216 1.66 -4.99 9.10
C GLU A 216 1.38 -6.17 8.14
N GLN A 217 1.14 -7.34 8.68
CA GLN A 217 0.74 -8.52 7.91
C GLN A 217 -0.52 -8.28 7.07
N SER A 218 -1.40 -7.38 7.51
CA SER A 218 -2.62 -6.96 6.79
C SER A 218 -2.37 -6.30 5.43
N GLY A 219 -1.11 -5.98 5.10
CA GLY A 219 -0.72 -5.33 3.86
C GLY A 219 -0.59 -3.81 3.94
N HIS A 220 -0.76 -3.21 5.13
CA HIS A 220 -0.46 -1.80 5.35
C HIS A 220 1.05 -1.61 5.45
N VAL A 221 1.68 -1.10 4.39
CA VAL A 221 3.13 -0.94 4.29
C VAL A 221 3.49 0.53 4.10
N ILE A 222 4.43 1.02 4.89
CA ILE A 222 4.91 2.40 4.91
C ILE A 222 6.32 2.45 4.32
N PHE A 223 6.51 3.34 3.35
CA PHE A 223 7.81 3.71 2.80
C PHE A 223 8.10 5.15 3.20
N LEU A 224 8.80 5.37 4.33
CA LEU A 224 8.93 6.67 4.98
C LEU A 224 9.51 7.78 4.10
N HIS A 225 10.36 7.43 3.13
CA HIS A 225 10.93 8.40 2.17
C HIS A 225 9.95 8.83 1.07
N HIS A 226 8.77 8.17 0.95
CA HIS A 226 7.81 8.42 -0.12
C HIS A 226 6.42 8.80 0.41
N SER A 227 6.03 8.30 1.58
CA SER A 227 4.71 8.52 2.16
C SER A 227 4.78 8.63 3.67
N THR A 228 3.83 9.36 4.25
CA THR A 228 3.66 9.52 5.71
C THR A 228 2.68 8.50 6.31
N THR A 229 2.16 7.59 5.50
CA THR A 229 1.21 6.53 5.87
C THR A 229 1.40 5.32 4.97
N GLY A 230 0.70 4.23 5.22
CA GLY A 230 0.58 3.12 4.29
C GLY A 230 -0.07 3.57 2.98
N ASP A 231 0.41 3.00 1.89
CA ASP A 231 -0.04 3.30 0.54
C ASP A 231 0.01 2.01 -0.28
N GLY A 232 -1.18 1.48 -0.59
CA GLY A 232 -1.31 0.20 -1.28
C GLY A 232 -0.78 0.26 -2.71
N GLU A 233 -1.03 1.35 -3.44
CA GLU A 233 -0.56 1.49 -4.82
C GLU A 233 0.96 1.64 -4.90
N LEU A 234 1.55 2.41 -3.98
CA LEU A 234 3.01 2.48 -3.85
C LEU A 234 3.60 1.11 -3.52
N THR A 235 2.98 0.38 -2.60
CA THR A 235 3.39 -0.97 -2.17
C THR A 235 3.34 -1.94 -3.35
N ALA A 236 2.23 -1.97 -4.08
CA ALA A 236 2.07 -2.78 -5.29
C ALA A 236 3.15 -2.43 -6.33
N GLY A 237 3.36 -1.15 -6.60
CA GLY A 237 4.37 -0.68 -7.55
C GLY A 237 5.79 -1.11 -7.17
N LYS A 238 6.16 -1.04 -5.90
CA LYS A 238 7.48 -1.50 -5.41
C LYS A 238 7.63 -3.02 -5.54
N LEU A 239 6.59 -3.79 -5.21
CA LEU A 239 6.56 -5.25 -5.36
C LEU A 239 6.66 -5.64 -6.85
N LEU A 240 5.80 -5.09 -7.70
CA LEU A 240 5.79 -5.40 -9.14
C LEU A 240 7.10 -5.03 -9.83
N LYS A 241 7.71 -3.90 -9.48
CA LYS A 241 9.05 -3.53 -9.99
C LYS A 241 10.10 -4.59 -9.66
N LEU A 242 10.04 -5.17 -8.46
CA LEU A 242 10.95 -6.25 -8.05
C LEU A 242 10.69 -7.52 -8.88
N LEU A 243 9.43 -7.88 -9.08
CA LEU A 243 9.04 -9.04 -9.89
C LEU A 243 9.44 -8.87 -11.36
N ALA A 244 9.17 -7.71 -11.97
CA ALA A 244 9.54 -7.40 -13.35
C ALA A 244 11.05 -7.54 -13.59
N ARG A 245 11.86 -7.07 -12.65
CA ARG A 245 13.31 -7.22 -12.74
C ARG A 245 13.74 -8.69 -12.71
N LYS A 246 13.20 -9.48 -11.79
CA LYS A 246 13.52 -10.92 -11.69
C LYS A 246 13.05 -11.67 -12.93
N HIS A 247 11.88 -11.37 -13.44
CA HIS A 247 11.35 -11.97 -14.66
C HIS A 247 12.32 -11.75 -15.83
N ARG A 248 12.81 -10.53 -16.04
CA ARG A 248 13.81 -10.22 -17.09
C ARG A 248 15.15 -10.93 -16.87
N GLU A 249 15.63 -11.04 -15.62
CA GLU A 249 16.86 -11.77 -15.32
C GLU A 249 16.76 -13.26 -15.68
N GLU A 250 15.61 -13.89 -15.41
CA GLU A 250 15.34 -15.29 -15.80
C GLU A 250 15.20 -15.49 -17.29
N GLU A 251 14.56 -14.55 -18.03
CA GLU A 251 14.47 -14.60 -19.49
C GLU A 251 15.85 -14.50 -20.14
N ILE A 252 16.71 -13.58 -19.67
CA ILE A 252 18.09 -13.45 -20.16
C ILE A 252 18.86 -14.75 -19.86
N GLY A 253 18.69 -15.34 -18.67
CA GLY A 253 19.33 -16.61 -18.32
C GLY A 253 18.92 -17.76 -19.23
N ARG A 254 17.64 -17.84 -19.64
CA ARG A 254 17.13 -18.84 -20.58
C ARG A 254 17.62 -18.64 -22.02
N ALA A 255 17.88 -17.41 -22.42
CA ALA A 255 18.39 -17.09 -23.77
C ALA A 255 19.88 -17.44 -23.97
N HIS A 256 20.60 -17.71 -22.89
CA HIS A 256 22.03 -18.05 -22.92
C HIS A 256 22.33 -19.53 -22.66
N VAL A 257 21.31 -20.39 -22.58
CA VAL A 257 21.41 -21.86 -22.50
C VAL A 257 20.95 -22.47 -23.81
#